data_1ae10407d643bcfb76f2f47263b1ed9e
#
_entry.id   1ae10407d643bcfb76f2f47263b1ed9e
#
_cell.length_a   1.000
_cell.length_b   1.000
_cell.length_c   1.000
_cell.angle_alpha   90.00
_cell.angle_beta   90.00
_cell.angle_gamma   90.00
#
_symmetry.space_group_name_H-M   'P 1'
#
loop_
_entity.id
_entity.type
_entity.pdbx_description
1 polymer ?
#
loop_
_entity_poly.entity_id
_entity_poly.type
_entity_poly.pdbx_seq_one_letter_code
_entity_poly.pdbx_strand_id
1 'polypeptide(L)'
;MHLNHLFVWMDPEVVEHDKLLQDKSGYLNSPFLIGRAIFYILGWNLYRYFSRKFSLAQDKSNDISNHKKNFKISAGFLAFFIVTESMMSWDWIMSVDPHWFSTLFGWYVFASMMVSAITTIALVTIYLKSKGYLEKANHNHIHDLGKFMFGFSVFWAYLWFSQFMLIWYANFPEEVTYFITRIEDYNLPFFG
;
A
#
# COMPACT_ATOMS: atom_id res chain seq x y z
N MET A 1 -3.46 1.56 25.88
CA MET A 1 -4.21 1.50 24.61
C MET A 1 -4.23 0.03 24.21
N HIS A 2 -5.36 -0.64 24.33
CA HIS A 2 -5.44 -2.09 24.07
C HIS A 2 -5.51 -2.32 22.56
N LEU A 3 -4.39 -2.63 21.93
CA LEU A 3 -4.31 -3.05 20.53
C LEU A 3 -5.05 -4.37 20.26
N ASN A 4 -5.40 -5.09 21.31
CA ASN A 4 -6.16 -6.35 21.29
C ASN A 4 -7.52 -6.22 20.59
N HIS A 5 -8.14 -5.02 20.61
CA HIS A 5 -9.40 -4.78 19.91
C HIS A 5 -9.25 -4.65 18.38
N LEU A 6 -8.04 -4.34 17.89
CA LEU A 6 -7.80 -4.23 16.45
C LEU A 6 -7.28 -5.56 15.87
N PHE A 7 -6.37 -6.20 16.57
CA PHE A 7 -5.75 -7.46 16.14
C PHE A 7 -6.15 -8.59 17.07
N VAL A 8 -7.06 -9.43 16.62
CA VAL A 8 -7.61 -10.56 17.40
C VAL A 8 -6.50 -11.53 17.86
N TRP A 9 -5.47 -11.72 17.04
CA TRP A 9 -4.31 -12.58 17.35
C TRP A 9 -3.39 -12.02 18.46
N MET A 10 -3.62 -10.80 18.94
CA MET A 10 -2.92 -10.25 20.12
C MET A 10 -3.60 -10.60 21.43
N ASP A 11 -4.79 -11.20 21.41
CA ASP A 11 -5.52 -11.63 22.58
C ASP A 11 -5.16 -13.08 22.96
N PRO A 12 -4.48 -13.32 24.10
CA PRO A 12 -4.07 -14.66 24.50
C PRO A 12 -5.24 -15.65 24.69
N GLU A 13 -6.41 -15.15 25.15
CA GLU A 13 -7.58 -15.99 25.38
C GLU A 13 -8.13 -16.54 24.06
N VAL A 14 -8.14 -15.72 23.00
CA VAL A 14 -8.58 -16.15 21.67
C VAL A 14 -7.57 -17.09 21.03
N VAL A 15 -6.27 -16.80 21.16
CA VAL A 15 -5.20 -17.64 20.58
C VAL A 15 -5.19 -19.03 21.24
N GLU A 16 -5.47 -19.15 22.53
CA GLU A 16 -5.50 -20.43 23.22
C GLU A 16 -6.57 -21.39 22.65
N HIS A 17 -7.69 -20.84 22.17
CA HIS A 17 -8.81 -21.64 21.67
C HIS A 17 -8.81 -21.81 20.15
N ASP A 18 -7.91 -21.15 19.42
CA ASP A 18 -7.85 -21.16 17.96
C ASP A 18 -6.52 -21.78 17.45
N LYS A 19 -6.61 -23.01 16.96
CA LYS A 19 -5.46 -23.77 16.44
C LYS A 19 -4.78 -23.06 15.26
N LEU A 20 -5.53 -22.38 14.40
CA LEU A 20 -4.98 -21.66 13.24
C LEU A 20 -4.14 -20.45 13.68
N LEU A 21 -4.57 -19.75 14.72
CA LEU A 21 -3.80 -18.64 15.32
C LEU A 21 -2.54 -19.14 16.02
N GLN A 22 -2.62 -20.29 16.70
CA GLN A 22 -1.44 -20.95 17.29
C GLN A 22 -0.39 -21.30 16.24
N ASP A 23 -0.81 -21.90 15.12
CA ASP A 23 0.09 -22.26 14.02
C ASP A 23 0.74 -21.03 13.36
N LYS A 24 0.03 -19.89 13.33
CA LYS A 24 0.54 -18.60 12.82
C LYS A 24 1.31 -17.77 13.85
N SER A 25 1.38 -18.17 15.10
CA SER A 25 2.00 -17.41 16.21
C SER A 25 3.47 -17.07 15.98
N GLY A 26 4.20 -17.88 15.20
CA GLY A 26 5.57 -17.62 14.81
C GLY A 26 5.74 -16.35 13.94
N TYR A 27 4.73 -16.02 13.15
CA TYR A 27 4.71 -14.83 12.29
C TYR A 27 3.88 -13.71 12.91
N LEU A 28 2.68 -14.00 13.41
CA LEU A 28 1.74 -13.07 14.04
C LEU A 28 2.06 -12.97 15.54
N ASN A 29 3.08 -12.21 15.88
CA ASN A 29 3.41 -11.83 17.25
C ASN A 29 3.82 -10.37 17.33
N SER A 30 3.50 -9.71 18.44
CA SER A 30 3.68 -8.27 18.61
C SER A 30 5.13 -7.79 18.44
N PRO A 31 6.17 -8.44 19.03
CA PRO A 31 7.55 -8.01 18.85
C PRO A 31 8.02 -8.08 17.39
N PHE A 32 7.65 -9.15 16.69
CA PHE A 32 8.06 -9.36 15.31
C PHE A 32 7.30 -8.42 14.35
N LEU A 33 6.01 -8.15 14.58
CA LEU A 33 5.25 -7.13 13.84
C LEU A 33 5.89 -5.76 13.97
N ILE A 34 6.21 -5.32 15.20
CA ILE A 34 6.83 -4.03 15.46
C ILE A 34 8.21 -3.95 14.80
N GLY A 35 9.00 -5.01 14.88
CA GLY A 35 10.31 -5.07 14.22
C GLY A 35 10.22 -4.88 12.70
N ARG A 36 9.28 -5.59 12.04
CA ARG A 36 9.01 -5.42 10.61
C ARG A 36 8.51 -4.01 10.28
N ALA A 37 7.59 -3.48 11.06
CA ALA A 37 7.06 -2.12 10.86
C ALA A 37 8.18 -1.05 10.94
N ILE A 38 9.07 -1.16 11.93
CA ILE A 38 10.24 -0.29 12.05
C ILE A 38 11.14 -0.43 10.81
N PHE A 39 11.39 -1.65 10.35
CA PHE A 39 12.21 -1.91 9.17
C PHE A 39 11.64 -1.24 7.91
N TYR A 40 10.32 -1.35 7.66
CA TYR A 40 9.66 -0.72 6.51
C TYR A 40 9.76 0.81 6.61
N ILE A 41 9.38 1.38 7.76
CA ILE A 41 9.39 2.84 7.97
C ILE A 41 10.80 3.41 7.86
N LEU A 42 11.80 2.74 8.41
CA LEU A 42 13.18 3.18 8.30
C LEU A 42 13.67 3.14 6.86
N GLY A 43 13.42 2.06 6.12
CA GLY A 43 13.83 1.94 4.71
C GLY A 43 13.19 3.03 3.83
N TRP A 44 11.90 3.29 4.01
CA TRP A 44 11.19 4.34 3.25
C TRP A 44 11.67 5.75 3.62
N ASN A 45 11.94 6.02 4.90
CA ASN A 45 12.47 7.33 5.34
C ASN A 45 13.92 7.54 4.90
N LEU A 46 14.75 6.50 4.88
CA LEU A 46 16.12 6.59 4.36
C LEU A 46 16.11 6.96 2.88
N TYR A 47 15.28 6.31 2.07
CA TYR A 47 15.12 6.68 0.67
C TYR A 47 14.68 8.14 0.52
N ARG A 48 13.62 8.56 1.23
CA ARG A 48 13.14 9.95 1.21
C ARG A 48 14.26 10.94 1.56
N TYR A 49 15.06 10.63 2.59
CA TYR A 49 16.17 11.49 3.02
C TYR A 49 17.22 11.63 1.93
N PHE A 50 17.70 10.52 1.36
CA PHE A 50 18.72 10.56 0.31
C PHE A 50 18.21 11.17 -1.00
N SER A 51 17.00 10.83 -1.41
CA SER A 51 16.38 11.41 -2.61
C SER A 51 16.26 12.92 -2.51
N ARG A 52 15.76 13.42 -1.37
CA ARG A 52 15.69 14.86 -1.12
C ARG A 52 17.07 15.51 -1.09
N LYS A 53 18.05 14.87 -0.44
CA LYS A 53 19.44 15.39 -0.38
C LYS A 53 20.03 15.55 -1.78
N PHE A 54 19.89 14.55 -2.64
CA PHE A 54 20.40 14.62 -4.01
C PHE A 54 19.62 15.59 -4.88
N SER A 55 18.32 15.70 -4.70
CA SER A 55 17.50 16.69 -5.40
C SER A 55 17.94 18.12 -5.06
N LEU A 56 18.06 18.45 -3.77
CA LEU A 56 18.52 19.79 -3.35
C LEU A 56 19.98 20.08 -3.74
N ALA A 57 20.85 19.06 -3.81
CA ALA A 57 22.20 19.22 -4.30
C ALA A 57 22.24 19.47 -5.80
N GLN A 58 21.29 18.90 -6.56
CA GLN A 58 21.15 19.13 -7.99
C GLN A 58 20.75 20.58 -8.29
N ASP A 59 19.90 21.20 -7.49
CA ASP A 59 19.49 22.61 -7.65
C ASP A 59 20.67 23.59 -7.55
N LYS A 60 21.74 23.18 -6.88
CA LYS A 60 22.96 24.00 -6.68
C LYS A 60 24.07 23.70 -7.68
N SER A 61 23.90 22.72 -8.55
CA SER A 61 24.93 22.21 -9.45
C SER A 61 24.41 22.07 -10.85
N ASN A 62 25.20 22.51 -11.84
CA ASN A 62 24.93 22.27 -13.26
C ASN A 62 25.32 20.86 -13.72
N ASP A 63 26.01 20.08 -12.86
CA ASP A 63 26.40 18.70 -13.16
C ASP A 63 25.24 17.72 -12.89
N ILE A 64 24.98 16.83 -13.84
CA ILE A 64 23.91 15.82 -13.76
C ILE A 64 24.25 14.61 -12.87
N SER A 65 25.39 14.61 -12.19
CA SER A 65 25.84 13.48 -11.36
C SER A 65 24.88 13.18 -10.21
N ASN A 66 24.34 14.22 -9.56
CA ASN A 66 23.35 14.06 -8.48
C ASN A 66 22.02 13.50 -9.00
N HIS A 67 21.58 13.91 -10.18
CA HIS A 67 20.41 13.33 -10.83
C HIS A 67 20.61 11.83 -11.11
N LYS A 68 21.76 11.43 -11.66
CA LYS A 68 22.11 10.03 -11.89
C LYS A 68 22.15 9.20 -10.61
N LYS A 69 22.68 9.78 -9.50
CA LYS A 69 22.66 9.12 -8.18
C LYS A 69 21.22 8.93 -7.69
N ASN A 70 20.39 9.97 -7.79
CA ASN A 70 18.98 9.90 -7.41
C ASN A 70 18.22 8.85 -8.22
N PHE A 71 18.44 8.77 -9.52
CA PHE A 71 17.87 7.74 -10.37
C PHE A 71 18.23 6.32 -9.91
N LYS A 72 19.51 6.06 -9.63
CA LYS A 72 19.98 4.74 -9.16
C LYS A 72 19.34 4.33 -7.83
N ILE A 73 19.30 5.25 -6.84
CA ILE A 73 18.66 4.93 -5.55
C ILE A 73 17.17 4.75 -5.68
N SER A 74 16.50 5.50 -6.58
CA SER A 74 15.07 5.34 -6.84
C SER A 74 14.76 3.98 -7.47
N ALA A 75 15.58 3.50 -8.40
CA ALA A 75 15.43 2.17 -8.99
C ALA A 75 15.60 1.06 -7.92
N GLY A 76 16.62 1.17 -7.06
CA GLY A 76 16.81 0.24 -5.94
C GLY A 76 15.67 0.30 -4.93
N PHE A 77 15.19 1.50 -4.63
CA PHE A 77 14.05 1.69 -3.73
C PHE A 77 12.76 1.09 -4.31
N LEU A 78 12.52 1.18 -5.61
CA LEU A 78 11.33 0.59 -6.21
C LEU A 78 11.26 -0.92 -5.98
N ALA A 79 12.39 -1.63 -6.16
CA ALA A 79 12.48 -3.05 -5.89
C ALA A 79 12.24 -3.36 -4.39
N PHE A 80 12.84 -2.59 -3.50
CA PHE A 80 12.62 -2.70 -2.05
C PHE A 80 11.17 -2.40 -1.67
N PHE A 81 10.57 -1.37 -2.27
CA PHE A 81 9.21 -0.93 -1.98
C PHE A 81 8.16 -1.98 -2.36
N ILE A 82 8.27 -2.59 -3.54
CA ILE A 82 7.33 -3.63 -4.00
C ILE A 82 7.24 -4.78 -2.99
N VAL A 83 8.40 -5.22 -2.47
CA VAL A 83 8.45 -6.31 -1.48
C VAL A 83 7.89 -5.86 -0.13
N THR A 84 8.37 -4.72 0.38
CA THR A 84 7.98 -4.23 1.71
C THR A 84 6.54 -3.74 1.77
N GLU A 85 6.00 -3.22 0.68
CA GLU A 85 4.60 -2.81 0.58
C GLU A 85 3.67 -4.03 0.64
N SER A 86 3.97 -5.08 -0.13
CA SER A 86 3.18 -6.32 -0.08
C SER A 86 3.19 -6.93 1.32
N MET A 87 4.35 -7.01 1.97
CA MET A 87 4.46 -7.49 3.35
C MET A 87 3.71 -6.58 4.34
N MET A 88 3.82 -5.26 4.18
CA MET A 88 3.09 -4.29 5.01
C MET A 88 1.57 -4.45 4.86
N SER A 89 1.07 -4.70 3.66
CA SER A 89 -0.37 -4.91 3.43
C SER A 89 -0.88 -6.15 4.16
N TRP A 90 -0.09 -7.22 4.21
CA TRP A 90 -0.42 -8.41 4.98
C TRP A 90 -0.32 -8.18 6.48
N ASP A 91 0.71 -7.46 6.94
CA ASP A 91 0.96 -7.21 8.36
C ASP A 91 -0.05 -6.24 8.99
N TRP A 92 -0.40 -5.15 8.28
CA TRP A 92 -1.17 -4.06 8.88
C TRP A 92 -2.66 -4.09 8.53
N ILE A 93 -3.01 -4.67 7.37
CA ILE A 93 -4.39 -4.66 6.90
C ILE A 93 -4.98 -6.07 6.94
N MET A 94 -4.36 -7.03 6.26
CA MET A 94 -4.91 -8.38 6.17
C MET A 94 -4.91 -9.11 7.51
N SER A 95 -3.93 -8.85 8.39
CA SER A 95 -3.84 -9.49 9.71
C SER A 95 -4.92 -9.06 10.71
N VAL A 96 -5.75 -8.07 10.36
CA VAL A 96 -6.96 -7.72 11.12
C VAL A 96 -7.96 -8.89 11.11
N ASP A 97 -8.05 -9.60 9.97
CA ASP A 97 -8.80 -10.85 9.85
C ASP A 97 -7.81 -12.00 9.58
N PRO A 98 -7.26 -12.64 10.61
CA PRO A 98 -6.21 -13.64 10.48
C PRO A 98 -6.68 -14.97 9.89
N HIS A 99 -7.97 -15.22 9.81
CA HIS A 99 -8.55 -16.42 9.20
C HIS A 99 -8.60 -16.32 7.68
N TRP A 100 -8.69 -15.09 7.16
CA TRP A 100 -8.67 -14.83 5.73
C TRP A 100 -7.26 -14.56 5.22
N PHE A 101 -6.95 -14.98 4.01
CA PHE A 101 -5.68 -14.71 3.35
C PHE A 101 -5.83 -14.62 1.83
N SER A 102 -5.03 -13.74 1.21
CA SER A 102 -4.95 -13.63 -0.24
C SER A 102 -3.59 -13.05 -0.64
N THR A 103 -2.90 -13.72 -1.56
CA THR A 103 -1.63 -13.21 -2.12
C THR A 103 -1.85 -12.00 -3.03
N LEU A 104 -2.99 -11.94 -3.71
CA LEU A 104 -3.38 -10.83 -4.59
C LEU A 104 -3.65 -9.53 -3.82
N PHE A 105 -3.93 -9.64 -2.52
CA PHE A 105 -4.26 -8.50 -1.67
C PHE A 105 -3.15 -7.44 -1.61
N GLY A 106 -1.88 -7.85 -1.61
CA GLY A 106 -0.74 -6.92 -1.69
C GLY A 106 -0.80 -6.04 -2.94
N TRP A 107 -1.03 -6.62 -4.10
CA TRP A 107 -1.18 -5.87 -5.36
C TRP A 107 -2.40 -4.95 -5.36
N TYR A 108 -3.49 -5.39 -4.76
CA TYR A 108 -4.69 -4.57 -4.61
C TYR A 108 -4.44 -3.32 -3.76
N VAL A 109 -3.76 -3.47 -2.62
CA VAL A 109 -3.36 -2.36 -1.74
C VAL A 109 -2.37 -1.44 -2.47
N PHE A 110 -1.38 -2.01 -3.16
CA PHE A 110 -0.42 -1.24 -3.98
C PHE A 110 -1.13 -0.37 -5.02
N ALA A 111 -2.06 -0.92 -5.79
CA ALA A 111 -2.81 -0.17 -6.78
C ALA A 111 -3.63 0.96 -6.16
N SER A 112 -4.28 0.70 -5.02
CA SER A 112 -5.03 1.70 -4.25
C SER A 112 -4.14 2.85 -3.77
N MET A 113 -2.96 2.52 -3.22
CA MET A 113 -1.97 3.53 -2.79
C MET A 113 -1.48 4.37 -3.97
N MET A 114 -1.22 3.75 -5.12
CA MET A 114 -0.77 4.46 -6.33
C MET A 114 -1.83 5.43 -6.85
N VAL A 115 -3.09 5.02 -6.92
CA VAL A 115 -4.20 5.93 -7.31
C VAL A 115 -4.27 7.12 -6.35
N SER A 116 -4.25 6.86 -5.04
CA SER A 116 -4.33 7.90 -4.01
C SER A 116 -3.14 8.86 -4.08
N ALA A 117 -1.93 8.34 -4.26
CA ALA A 117 -0.71 9.13 -4.36
C ALA A 117 -0.71 10.02 -5.61
N ILE A 118 -1.03 9.46 -6.78
CA ILE A 118 -1.05 10.20 -8.05
C ILE A 118 -2.13 11.28 -8.02
N THR A 119 -3.32 10.96 -7.50
CA THR A 119 -4.41 11.93 -7.32
C THR A 119 -4.00 13.08 -6.41
N THR A 120 -3.35 12.78 -5.29
CA THR A 120 -2.84 13.80 -4.35
C THR A 120 -1.79 14.69 -5.03
N ILE A 121 -0.85 14.10 -5.76
CA ILE A 121 0.18 14.85 -6.52
C ILE A 121 -0.49 15.75 -7.56
N ALA A 122 -1.47 15.24 -8.30
CA ALA A 122 -2.20 16.02 -9.30
C ALA A 122 -2.93 17.21 -8.68
N LEU A 123 -3.65 17.00 -7.58
CA LEU A 123 -4.37 18.09 -6.85
C LEU A 123 -3.41 19.15 -6.33
N VAL A 124 -2.31 18.74 -5.69
CA VAL A 124 -1.28 19.66 -5.18
C VAL A 124 -0.62 20.42 -6.34
N THR A 125 -0.32 19.77 -7.45
CA THR A 125 0.28 20.41 -8.64
C THR A 125 -0.64 21.44 -9.23
N ILE A 126 -1.92 21.13 -9.40
CA ILE A 126 -2.94 22.08 -9.91
C ILE A 126 -3.09 23.27 -8.95
N TYR A 127 -3.17 23.00 -7.65
CA TYR A 127 -3.28 24.03 -6.63
C TYR A 127 -2.07 24.98 -6.64
N LEU A 128 -0.85 24.46 -6.63
CA LEU A 128 0.37 25.28 -6.64
C LEU A 128 0.48 26.08 -7.94
N LYS A 129 0.11 25.49 -9.08
CA LYS A 129 0.09 26.17 -10.36
C LYS A 129 -0.93 27.32 -10.38
N SER A 130 -2.11 27.16 -9.80
CA SER A 130 -3.12 28.24 -9.68
C SER A 130 -2.67 29.40 -8.81
N LYS A 131 -1.68 29.17 -7.91
CA LYS A 131 -1.05 30.21 -7.07
C LYS A 131 0.18 30.87 -7.71
N GLY A 132 0.52 30.52 -8.97
CA GLY A 132 1.68 31.07 -9.67
C GLY A 132 3.00 30.36 -9.37
N TYR A 133 2.98 29.29 -8.55
CA TYR A 133 4.14 28.41 -8.36
C TYR A 133 4.22 27.40 -9.51
N LEU A 134 5.35 26.70 -9.66
CA LEU A 134 5.56 25.65 -10.65
C LEU A 134 5.39 26.15 -12.12
N GLU A 135 6.04 27.24 -12.48
CA GLU A 135 6.00 27.81 -13.84
C GLU A 135 6.40 26.78 -14.93
N LYS A 136 7.31 25.86 -14.59
CA LYS A 136 7.78 24.81 -15.51
C LYS A 136 6.77 23.66 -15.70
N ALA A 137 5.76 23.53 -14.83
CA ALA A 137 4.71 22.54 -14.97
C ALA A 137 3.72 22.98 -16.06
N ASN A 138 3.80 22.35 -17.23
CA ASN A 138 2.94 22.62 -18.36
C ASN A 138 1.71 21.70 -18.38
N HIS A 139 0.83 21.90 -19.36
CA HIS A 139 -0.38 21.11 -19.54
C HIS A 139 -0.08 19.61 -19.76
N ASN A 140 1.04 19.30 -20.44
CA ASN A 140 1.42 17.92 -20.72
C ASN A 140 1.72 17.13 -19.43
N HIS A 141 2.37 17.76 -18.43
CA HIS A 141 2.62 17.10 -17.14
C HIS A 141 1.32 16.75 -16.40
N ILE A 142 0.33 17.67 -16.43
CA ILE A 142 -0.99 17.42 -15.81
C ILE A 142 -1.73 16.33 -16.57
N HIS A 143 -1.66 16.35 -17.90
CA HIS A 143 -2.25 15.32 -18.74
C HIS A 143 -1.63 13.93 -18.51
N ASP A 144 -0.30 13.86 -18.32
CA ASP A 144 0.38 12.60 -18.01
C ASP A 144 0.01 12.06 -16.62
N LEU A 145 -0.13 12.95 -15.62
CA LEU A 145 -0.68 12.56 -14.30
C LEU A 145 -2.10 11.99 -14.44
N GLY A 146 -2.94 12.60 -15.29
CA GLY A 146 -4.29 12.10 -15.58
C GLY A 146 -4.28 10.71 -16.22
N LYS A 147 -3.35 10.43 -17.15
CA LYS A 147 -3.18 9.09 -17.75
C LYS A 147 -2.76 8.06 -16.71
N PHE A 148 -1.80 8.39 -15.85
CA PHE A 148 -1.39 7.50 -14.76
C PHE A 148 -2.53 7.22 -13.79
N MET A 149 -3.28 8.26 -13.40
CA MET A 149 -4.44 8.12 -12.53
C MET A 149 -5.49 7.18 -13.16
N PHE A 150 -5.82 7.37 -14.43
CA PHE A 150 -6.73 6.48 -15.15
C PHE A 150 -6.21 5.05 -15.22
N GLY A 151 -4.95 4.85 -15.63
CA GLY A 151 -4.35 3.52 -15.76
C GLY A 151 -4.34 2.75 -14.44
N PHE A 152 -3.94 3.39 -13.33
CA PHE A 152 -3.95 2.76 -12.01
C PHE A 152 -5.36 2.53 -11.47
N SER A 153 -6.34 3.38 -11.81
CA SER A 153 -7.75 3.15 -11.44
C SER A 153 -8.31 1.92 -12.13
N VAL A 154 -8.03 1.73 -13.42
CA VAL A 154 -8.41 0.52 -14.15
C VAL A 154 -7.70 -0.70 -13.58
N PHE A 155 -6.41 -0.59 -13.26
CA PHE A 155 -5.64 -1.68 -12.65
C PHE A 155 -6.19 -2.07 -11.27
N TRP A 156 -6.55 -1.10 -10.43
CA TRP A 156 -7.18 -1.34 -9.14
C TRP A 156 -8.53 -2.06 -9.29
N ALA A 157 -9.40 -1.57 -10.19
CA ALA A 157 -10.70 -2.20 -10.45
C ALA A 157 -10.55 -3.63 -10.98
N TYR A 158 -9.56 -3.87 -11.86
CA TYR A 158 -9.23 -5.19 -12.37
C TYR A 158 -8.80 -6.14 -11.25
N LEU A 159 -7.91 -5.71 -10.35
CA LEU A 159 -7.45 -6.54 -9.23
C LEU A 159 -8.58 -6.87 -8.26
N TRP A 160 -9.43 -5.90 -7.94
CA TRP A 160 -10.60 -6.12 -7.11
C TRP A 160 -11.56 -7.15 -7.73
N PHE A 161 -11.90 -6.95 -9.00
CA PHE A 161 -12.78 -7.86 -9.72
C PHE A 161 -12.18 -9.25 -9.89
N SER A 162 -10.90 -9.34 -10.19
CA SER A 162 -10.19 -10.63 -10.31
C SER A 162 -10.21 -11.41 -9.00
N GLN A 163 -9.98 -10.74 -7.89
CA GLN A 163 -10.04 -11.36 -6.57
C GLN A 163 -11.45 -11.86 -6.25
N PHE A 164 -12.46 -11.04 -6.52
CA PHE A 164 -13.86 -11.43 -6.36
C PHE A 164 -14.19 -12.66 -7.21
N MET A 165 -13.86 -12.64 -8.49
CA MET A 165 -14.13 -13.75 -9.42
C MET A 165 -13.45 -15.05 -9.02
N LEU A 166 -12.18 -14.99 -8.57
CA LEU A 166 -11.45 -16.17 -8.12
C LEU A 166 -12.11 -16.80 -6.89
N ILE A 167 -12.46 -16.01 -5.90
CA ILE A 167 -13.07 -16.46 -4.66
C ILE A 167 -14.50 -16.97 -4.93
N TRP A 168 -15.27 -16.25 -5.74
CA TRP A 168 -16.62 -16.66 -6.13
C TRP A 168 -16.64 -17.97 -6.92
N TYR A 169 -15.72 -18.13 -7.86
CA TYR A 169 -15.62 -19.34 -8.69
C TYR A 169 -15.16 -20.54 -7.89
N ALA A 170 -14.13 -20.40 -7.06
CA ALA A 170 -13.60 -21.46 -6.22
C ALA A 170 -14.55 -21.88 -5.09
N ASN A 171 -15.31 -20.91 -4.55
CA ASN A 171 -16.31 -21.08 -3.50
C ASN A 171 -15.82 -21.88 -2.27
N PHE A 172 -14.55 -21.66 -1.86
CA PHE A 172 -14.05 -22.26 -0.63
C PHE A 172 -14.64 -21.55 0.60
N PRO A 173 -15.21 -22.28 1.57
CA PRO A 173 -15.88 -21.70 2.74
C PRO A 173 -15.03 -20.72 3.52
N GLU A 174 -13.71 -20.96 3.63
CA GLU A 174 -12.77 -20.12 4.38
C GLU A 174 -12.46 -18.81 3.66
N GLU A 175 -12.52 -18.78 2.32
CA GLU A 175 -12.17 -17.60 1.51
C GLU A 175 -13.36 -16.69 1.24
N VAL A 176 -14.57 -17.25 1.11
CA VAL A 176 -15.78 -16.47 0.79
C VAL A 176 -16.24 -15.57 1.93
N THR A 177 -15.84 -15.85 3.17
CA THR A 177 -16.20 -15.08 4.37
C THR A 177 -15.92 -13.59 4.22
N TYR A 178 -14.81 -13.23 3.56
CA TYR A 178 -14.41 -11.84 3.30
C TYR A 178 -15.48 -11.04 2.53
N PHE A 179 -16.10 -11.64 1.50
CA PHE A 179 -17.13 -11.00 0.70
C PHE A 179 -18.51 -11.13 1.33
N ILE A 180 -18.84 -12.27 1.92
CA ILE A 180 -20.13 -12.51 2.60
C ILE A 180 -20.34 -11.48 3.71
N THR A 181 -19.35 -11.29 4.59
CA THR A 181 -19.43 -10.30 5.66
C THR A 181 -19.65 -8.88 5.12
N ARG A 182 -19.04 -8.52 3.98
CA ARG A 182 -19.23 -7.19 3.38
C ARG A 182 -20.57 -7.01 2.70
N ILE A 183 -21.12 -8.06 2.14
CA ILE A 183 -22.41 -8.03 1.44
C ILE A 183 -23.57 -8.10 2.43
N GLU A 184 -23.51 -9.02 3.40
CA GLU A 184 -24.63 -9.32 4.28
C GLU A 184 -24.60 -8.50 5.57
N ASP A 185 -23.43 -8.37 6.23
CA ASP A 185 -23.36 -7.76 7.56
C ASP A 185 -23.27 -6.24 7.52
N TYR A 186 -22.55 -5.68 6.52
CA TYR A 186 -22.27 -4.25 6.50
C TYR A 186 -23.13 -3.45 5.52
N ASN A 187 -23.97 -4.06 4.71
CA ASN A 187 -24.79 -3.37 3.69
C ASN A 187 -23.98 -2.28 2.97
N LEU A 188 -22.76 -2.63 2.55
CA LEU A 188 -21.87 -1.65 1.95
C LEU A 188 -22.46 -1.13 0.64
N PRO A 189 -22.34 0.18 0.35
CA PRO A 189 -22.96 0.84 -0.80
C PRO A 189 -22.51 0.32 -2.17
N PHE A 190 -21.57 -0.61 -2.21
CA PHE A 190 -21.13 -1.28 -3.44
C PHE A 190 -22.00 -2.45 -3.87
N PHE A 191 -22.93 -2.90 -3.02
CA PHE A 191 -23.81 -4.04 -3.25
C PHE A 191 -25.28 -3.78 -2.85
N GLY A 192 -25.59 -2.58 -2.39
CA GLY A 192 -26.92 -2.11 -2.05
C GLY A 192 -27.54 -1.25 -3.13
#